data_e55c03850f4766b3a226b4692b040804
#
_entry.id   e55c03850f4766b3a226b4692b040804
#
_cell.length_a   1.000
_cell.length_b   1.000
_cell.length_c   1.000
_cell.angle_alpha   90.00
_cell.angle_beta   90.00
_cell.angle_gamma   90.00
#
_symmetry.space_group_name_H-M   'P 1'
#
loop_
_entity.id
_entity.type
_entity.pdbx_description
1 polymer ?
#
loop_
_entity_poly.entity_id
_entity_poly.type
_entity_poly.pdbx_seq_one_letter_code
_entity_poly.pdbx_strand_id
1 'polypeptide(L)'
;MKQPSFSTPHCQNVKPAAGFTLIELLVVIAIIAILAALLLPALAGVKNRAQMAADINNCKQIMLSTILYGNNNEEHFPQNGWDMNVKNWGADALSTATPPGLMQLGPATGGTKADYDRLYLPIQVPAFRKGLFGSYLQNPLVLRCPSDVENVNLYRRQQYLSSYIMNGAVTKFVKGVTARFSDPDVRGNNIVMWENDETRVPTPANGNAYQGQWNDFSNFPDEGISTRHGDGAMIATADGAAFRMDMRDFYKLAGTYPSGFPGGGSAPGNGVGTSKNNTSNGNTATAPNELWWYQ
;
A
#
# COMPACT_ATOMS: atom_id res chain seq x y z
N MET A 1 -56.89 -55.72 -52.59
CA MET A 1 -55.82 -54.71 -52.62
C MET A 1 -56.34 -53.43 -51.97
N LYS A 2 -55.85 -53.04 -50.74
CA LYS A 2 -56.22 -51.80 -50.07
C LYS A 2 -55.10 -50.79 -50.34
N GLN A 3 -55.47 -49.63 -50.89
CA GLN A 3 -54.53 -48.52 -51.12
C GLN A 3 -54.27 -47.79 -49.80
N PRO A 4 -53.05 -47.34 -49.56
CA PRO A 4 -52.74 -46.53 -48.37
C PRO A 4 -53.15 -45.06 -48.60
N SER A 5 -53.88 -44.48 -47.63
CA SER A 5 -54.25 -43.09 -47.61
C SER A 5 -53.06 -42.25 -47.10
N PHE A 6 -52.60 -41.35 -47.92
CA PHE A 6 -51.62 -40.34 -47.55
C PHE A 6 -52.33 -39.18 -46.85
N SER A 7 -52.03 -38.96 -45.53
CA SER A 7 -52.42 -37.76 -44.83
C SER A 7 -51.46 -36.63 -45.16
N THR A 8 -51.94 -35.52 -45.63
CA THR A 8 -51.18 -34.28 -45.87
C THR A 8 -50.80 -33.65 -44.55
N PRO A 9 -49.54 -33.23 -44.38
CA PRO A 9 -49.14 -32.56 -43.16
C PRO A 9 -49.78 -31.15 -43.06
N HIS A 10 -50.39 -30.88 -41.91
CA HIS A 10 -51.00 -29.61 -41.59
C HIS A 10 -49.88 -28.57 -41.43
N CYS A 11 -49.76 -27.60 -42.34
CA CYS A 11 -48.89 -26.44 -42.21
C CYS A 11 -49.40 -25.60 -41.00
N GLN A 12 -48.67 -25.63 -39.91
CA GLN A 12 -48.93 -24.72 -38.81
C GLN A 12 -48.59 -23.29 -39.28
N ASN A 13 -49.57 -22.41 -39.16
CA ASN A 13 -49.41 -20.97 -39.42
C ASN A 13 -48.44 -20.39 -38.40
N VAL A 14 -47.14 -20.32 -38.74
CA VAL A 14 -46.13 -19.59 -37.95
C VAL A 14 -46.45 -18.10 -38.11
N LYS A 15 -46.94 -17.49 -37.02
CA LYS A 15 -47.13 -16.03 -36.97
C LYS A 15 -45.78 -15.36 -37.28
N PRO A 16 -45.72 -14.39 -38.21
CA PRO A 16 -44.50 -13.68 -38.49
C PRO A 16 -44.00 -13.04 -37.19
N ALA A 17 -42.75 -13.33 -36.78
CA ALA A 17 -42.13 -12.64 -35.70
C ALA A 17 -42.04 -11.15 -36.07
N ALA A 18 -42.48 -10.27 -35.17
CA ALA A 18 -42.35 -8.82 -35.35
C ALA A 18 -40.88 -8.47 -35.56
N GLY A 19 -40.54 -8.02 -36.75
CA GLY A 19 -39.18 -7.61 -37.10
C GLY A 19 -38.82 -6.32 -36.35
N PHE A 20 -37.65 -6.28 -35.74
CA PHE A 20 -37.13 -5.10 -35.06
C PHE A 20 -36.68 -4.07 -36.10
N THR A 21 -37.12 -2.83 -35.96
CA THR A 21 -36.73 -1.77 -36.91
C THR A 21 -35.36 -1.19 -36.53
N LEU A 22 -34.60 -0.73 -37.53
CA LEU A 22 -33.31 -0.10 -37.32
C LEU A 22 -33.39 1.16 -36.41
N ILE A 23 -34.51 1.90 -36.51
CA ILE A 23 -34.79 3.08 -35.71
C ILE A 23 -35.00 2.71 -34.23
N GLU A 24 -35.77 1.65 -33.94
CA GLU A 24 -35.97 1.20 -32.54
C GLU A 24 -34.65 0.79 -31.90
N LEU A 25 -33.76 0.12 -32.60
CA LEU A 25 -32.43 -0.22 -32.10
C LEU A 25 -31.59 1.04 -31.86
N LEU A 26 -31.62 1.99 -32.81
CA LEU A 26 -30.81 3.22 -32.72
C LEU A 26 -31.25 4.10 -31.55
N VAL A 27 -32.57 4.23 -31.30
CA VAL A 27 -33.06 5.00 -30.14
C VAL A 27 -32.63 4.37 -28.81
N VAL A 28 -32.71 3.05 -28.70
CA VAL A 28 -32.31 2.35 -27.47
C VAL A 28 -30.83 2.57 -27.16
N ILE A 29 -29.92 2.41 -28.14
CA ILE A 29 -28.50 2.64 -27.92
C ILE A 29 -28.19 4.11 -27.62
N ALA A 30 -28.94 5.07 -28.20
CA ALA A 30 -28.79 6.48 -27.90
C ALA A 30 -29.15 6.78 -26.44
N ILE A 31 -30.25 6.23 -25.94
CA ILE A 31 -30.66 6.40 -24.52
C ILE A 31 -29.62 5.77 -23.58
N ILE A 32 -29.16 4.56 -23.88
CA ILE A 32 -28.12 3.88 -23.09
C ILE A 32 -26.84 4.73 -23.06
N ALA A 33 -26.43 5.27 -24.20
CA ALA A 33 -25.24 6.10 -24.29
C ALA A 33 -25.33 7.37 -23.44
N ILE A 34 -26.48 8.04 -23.45
CA ILE A 34 -26.71 9.23 -22.61
C ILE A 34 -26.68 8.87 -21.12
N LEU A 35 -27.37 7.79 -20.72
CA LEU A 35 -27.37 7.34 -19.33
C LEU A 35 -25.97 6.93 -18.86
N ALA A 36 -25.22 6.20 -19.68
CA ALA A 36 -23.87 5.81 -19.39
C ALA A 36 -22.92 7.02 -19.23
N ALA A 37 -23.05 8.01 -20.12
CA ALA A 37 -22.23 9.23 -20.06
C ALA A 37 -22.41 10.02 -18.75
N LEU A 38 -23.60 9.99 -18.15
CA LEU A 38 -23.88 10.62 -16.87
C LEU A 38 -23.44 9.77 -15.67
N LEU A 39 -23.47 8.43 -15.80
CA LEU A 39 -23.15 7.51 -14.71
C LEU A 39 -21.64 7.28 -14.53
N LEU A 40 -20.87 7.24 -15.61
CA LEU A 40 -19.43 6.91 -15.56
C LEU A 40 -18.60 7.85 -14.66
N PRO A 41 -18.73 9.19 -14.73
CA PRO A 41 -17.99 10.09 -13.84
C PRO A 41 -18.37 9.91 -12.35
N ALA A 42 -19.66 9.71 -12.08
CA ALA A 42 -20.13 9.49 -10.71
C ALA A 42 -19.59 8.19 -10.13
N LEU A 43 -19.60 7.10 -10.92
CA LEU A 43 -19.09 5.79 -10.51
C LEU A 43 -17.59 5.81 -10.20
N ALA A 44 -16.79 6.55 -10.96
CA ALA A 44 -15.35 6.71 -10.67
C ALA A 44 -15.12 7.36 -9.29
N GLY A 45 -15.87 8.40 -8.96
CA GLY A 45 -15.79 9.06 -7.64
C GLY A 45 -16.21 8.14 -6.48
N VAL A 46 -17.26 7.36 -6.67
CA VAL A 46 -17.72 6.38 -5.67
C VAL A 46 -16.69 5.28 -5.46
N LYS A 47 -16.10 4.75 -6.53
CA LYS A 47 -15.04 3.72 -6.46
C LYS A 47 -13.85 4.22 -5.64
N ASN A 48 -13.37 5.43 -5.89
CA ASN A 48 -12.23 5.99 -5.16
C ASN A 48 -12.53 6.14 -3.66
N ARG A 49 -13.74 6.60 -3.30
CA ARG A 49 -14.16 6.69 -1.89
C ARG A 49 -14.27 5.32 -1.22
N ALA A 50 -14.77 4.32 -1.93
CA ALA A 50 -14.86 2.95 -1.41
C ALA A 50 -13.46 2.34 -1.18
N GLN A 51 -12.54 2.54 -2.11
CA GLN A 51 -11.15 2.11 -1.94
C GLN A 51 -10.48 2.80 -0.75
N MET A 52 -10.68 4.11 -0.58
CA MET A 52 -10.16 4.86 0.55
C MET A 52 -10.74 4.36 1.89
N ALA A 53 -12.03 4.08 1.96
CA ALA A 53 -12.67 3.54 3.17
C ALA A 53 -12.12 2.13 3.53
N ALA A 54 -11.92 1.28 2.52
CA ALA A 54 -11.31 -0.03 2.71
C ALA A 54 -9.85 0.09 3.18
N ASP A 55 -9.11 1.07 2.66
CA ASP A 55 -7.74 1.33 3.04
C ASP A 55 -7.59 1.84 4.49
N ILE A 56 -8.45 2.77 4.90
CA ILE A 56 -8.54 3.18 6.31
C ILE A 56 -8.80 1.98 7.22
N ASN A 57 -9.68 1.06 6.81
CA ASN A 57 -9.95 -0.14 7.58
C ASN A 57 -8.74 -1.08 7.64
N ASN A 58 -7.99 -1.22 6.56
CA ASN A 58 -6.73 -1.97 6.53
C ASN A 58 -5.71 -1.38 7.52
N CYS A 59 -5.49 -0.07 7.48
CA CYS A 59 -4.61 0.62 8.42
C CYS A 59 -5.03 0.39 9.87
N LYS A 60 -6.33 0.48 10.18
CA LYS A 60 -6.85 0.20 11.53
C LYS A 60 -6.61 -1.25 11.97
N GLN A 61 -6.76 -2.23 11.08
CA GLN A 61 -6.48 -3.63 11.39
C GLN A 61 -4.99 -3.86 11.67
N ILE A 62 -4.09 -3.21 10.92
CA ILE A 62 -2.66 -3.28 11.16
C ILE A 62 -2.31 -2.64 12.50
N MET A 63 -2.88 -1.46 12.81
CA MET A 63 -2.66 -0.79 14.10
C MET A 63 -3.23 -1.58 15.26
N LEU A 64 -4.41 -2.19 15.12
CA LEU A 64 -4.95 -3.09 16.13
C LEU A 64 -3.99 -4.28 16.37
N SER A 65 -3.41 -4.85 15.32
CA SER A 65 -2.41 -5.91 15.44
C SER A 65 -1.14 -5.42 16.14
N THR A 66 -0.73 -4.18 15.89
CA THR A 66 0.40 -3.53 16.56
C THR A 66 0.14 -3.38 18.06
N ILE A 67 -1.05 -2.91 18.44
CA ILE A 67 -1.44 -2.74 19.85
C ILE A 67 -1.57 -4.10 20.55
N LEU A 68 -2.19 -5.10 19.89
CA LEU A 68 -2.30 -6.46 20.44
C LEU A 68 -0.93 -7.13 20.61
N TYR A 69 -0.02 -6.88 19.66
CA TYR A 69 1.36 -7.32 19.80
C TYR A 69 2.02 -6.69 21.02
N GLY A 70 1.90 -5.38 21.21
CA GLY A 70 2.44 -4.67 22.37
C GLY A 70 1.90 -5.22 23.69
N ASN A 71 0.59 -5.44 23.80
CA ASN A 71 -0.03 -6.03 24.98
C ASN A 71 0.53 -7.42 25.35
N ASN A 72 1.00 -8.18 24.36
CA ASN A 72 1.58 -9.49 24.56
C ASN A 72 3.11 -9.49 24.68
N ASN A 73 3.76 -8.34 24.47
CA ASN A 73 5.22 -8.21 24.40
C ASN A 73 5.72 -7.00 25.20
N GLU A 74 5.35 -6.88 26.47
CA GLU A 74 5.84 -5.86 27.40
C GLU A 74 5.71 -4.42 26.86
N GLU A 75 4.62 -4.12 26.19
CA GLU A 75 4.31 -2.84 25.52
C GLU A 75 5.25 -2.45 24.37
N HIS A 76 6.10 -3.35 23.92
CA HIS A 76 6.98 -3.08 22.79
C HIS A 76 6.24 -2.97 21.46
N PHE A 77 6.64 -2.00 20.64
CA PHE A 77 6.29 -2.02 19.22
C PHE A 77 6.92 -3.24 18.55
N PRO A 78 6.30 -3.77 17.46
CA PRO A 78 6.92 -4.84 16.70
C PRO A 78 8.20 -4.34 16.03
N GLN A 79 9.15 -5.24 15.86
CA GLN A 79 10.36 -4.98 15.11
C GLN A 79 10.00 -4.56 13.67
N ASN A 80 10.62 -3.50 13.17
CA ASN A 80 10.53 -3.09 11.76
C ASN A 80 11.46 -3.95 10.86
N GLY A 81 11.44 -3.68 9.54
CA GLY A 81 12.18 -4.48 8.58
C GLY A 81 13.69 -4.20 8.47
N TRP A 82 14.23 -3.21 9.17
CA TRP A 82 15.64 -2.80 9.03
C TRP A 82 16.66 -3.84 9.46
N ASP A 83 16.33 -4.69 10.41
CA ASP A 83 17.16 -5.85 10.71
C ASP A 83 16.65 -7.05 9.91
N MET A 84 17.29 -7.30 8.78
CA MET A 84 16.92 -8.39 7.87
C MET A 84 17.04 -9.78 8.49
N ASN A 85 17.76 -9.94 9.60
CA ASN A 85 18.03 -11.23 10.22
C ASN A 85 17.03 -11.61 11.31
N VAL A 86 16.11 -10.70 11.67
CA VAL A 86 15.12 -10.94 12.72
C VAL A 86 13.70 -10.89 12.18
N LYS A 87 12.80 -11.53 12.91
CA LYS A 87 11.37 -11.42 12.65
C LYS A 87 10.92 -9.98 12.79
N ASN A 88 10.15 -9.52 11.82
CA ASN A 88 9.56 -8.20 11.83
C ASN A 88 8.04 -8.28 11.64
N TRP A 89 7.37 -7.15 11.67
CA TRP A 89 5.90 -7.11 11.56
C TRP A 89 5.37 -7.69 10.25
N GLY A 90 6.11 -7.57 9.17
CA GLY A 90 5.71 -8.01 7.83
C GLY A 90 6.25 -9.37 7.41
N ALA A 91 7.25 -9.94 8.11
CA ALA A 91 7.84 -11.22 7.71
C ALA A 91 8.60 -11.93 8.84
N ASP A 92 8.92 -13.20 8.63
CA ASP A 92 9.78 -13.99 9.53
C ASP A 92 11.19 -13.39 9.62
N ALA A 93 11.87 -13.25 8.49
CA ALA A 93 13.08 -12.46 8.29
C ALA A 93 13.21 -12.17 6.80
N LEU A 94 14.03 -11.19 6.43
CA LEU A 94 14.25 -10.83 5.04
C LEU A 94 15.52 -11.49 4.52
N SER A 95 15.53 -11.93 3.26
CA SER A 95 16.72 -12.51 2.63
C SER A 95 16.72 -12.26 1.13
N THR A 96 17.88 -11.98 0.59
CA THR A 96 18.13 -11.97 -0.87
C THR A 96 18.48 -13.36 -1.40
N ALA A 97 18.86 -14.31 -0.51
CA ALA A 97 19.08 -15.71 -0.82
C ALA A 97 17.79 -16.53 -0.59
N THR A 98 17.81 -17.82 -0.93
CA THR A 98 16.65 -18.72 -0.82
C THR A 98 16.80 -19.75 0.32
N PRO A 99 16.98 -19.35 1.59
CA PRO A 99 16.92 -20.32 2.68
C PRO A 99 15.43 -20.68 2.93
N PRO A 100 15.11 -21.94 3.23
CA PRO A 100 13.77 -22.34 3.58
C PRO A 100 13.24 -21.59 4.80
N GLY A 101 12.08 -20.96 4.65
CA GLY A 101 11.35 -20.31 5.75
C GLY A 101 11.56 -18.82 5.90
N LEU A 102 12.52 -18.22 5.20
CA LEU A 102 12.73 -16.79 5.20
C LEU A 102 11.99 -16.12 4.02
N MET A 103 11.68 -14.85 4.17
CA MET A 103 11.08 -14.05 3.11
C MET A 103 12.15 -13.70 2.07
N GLN A 104 12.08 -14.30 0.90
CA GLN A 104 12.92 -13.91 -0.21
C GLN A 104 12.43 -12.59 -0.81
N LEU A 105 13.31 -11.62 -0.90
CA LEU A 105 13.08 -10.36 -1.59
C LEU A 105 13.23 -10.54 -3.11
N GLY A 106 12.48 -9.74 -3.86
CA GLY A 106 12.65 -9.61 -5.30
C GLY A 106 13.97 -8.95 -5.68
N PRO A 107 14.24 -8.83 -6.99
CA PRO A 107 15.44 -8.17 -7.47
C PRO A 107 15.54 -6.74 -6.96
N ALA A 108 16.73 -6.30 -6.58
CA ALA A 108 16.97 -4.92 -6.14
C ALA A 108 16.76 -3.89 -7.26
N THR A 109 16.77 -4.31 -8.51
CA THR A 109 16.50 -3.46 -9.68
C THR A 109 15.73 -4.23 -10.74
N GLY A 110 14.68 -3.62 -11.30
CA GLY A 110 14.04 -4.12 -12.52
C GLY A 110 13.20 -5.39 -12.37
N GLY A 111 12.61 -5.63 -11.20
CA GLY A 111 11.71 -6.78 -10.99
C GLY A 111 10.57 -6.85 -12.02
N THR A 112 10.14 -8.06 -12.33
CA THR A 112 9.19 -8.40 -13.37
C THR A 112 7.94 -9.09 -12.79
N LYS A 113 6.90 -9.26 -13.62
CA LYS A 113 5.75 -10.09 -13.25
C LYS A 113 6.17 -11.53 -12.91
N ALA A 114 7.15 -12.07 -13.60
CA ALA A 114 7.66 -13.42 -13.31
C ALA A 114 8.29 -13.52 -11.90
N ASP A 115 8.99 -12.49 -11.45
CA ASP A 115 9.50 -12.42 -10.09
C ASP A 115 8.37 -12.33 -9.07
N TYR A 116 7.35 -11.52 -9.35
CA TYR A 116 6.15 -11.44 -8.52
C TYR A 116 5.45 -12.80 -8.39
N ASP A 117 5.16 -13.46 -9.52
CA ASP A 117 4.48 -14.76 -9.54
C ASP A 117 5.29 -15.85 -8.78
N ARG A 118 6.61 -15.81 -8.91
CA ARG A 118 7.53 -16.74 -8.26
C ARG A 118 7.65 -16.52 -6.75
N LEU A 119 7.53 -15.28 -6.28
CA LEU A 119 7.87 -14.90 -4.90
C LEU A 119 6.63 -14.65 -4.03
N TYR A 120 5.60 -13.98 -4.54
CA TYR A 120 4.50 -13.48 -3.72
C TYR A 120 3.75 -14.60 -2.98
N LEU A 121 3.04 -15.43 -3.71
CA LEU A 121 2.24 -16.49 -3.11
C LEU A 121 3.08 -17.64 -2.54
N PRO A 122 4.11 -18.16 -3.25
CA PRO A 122 4.85 -19.33 -2.78
C PRO A 122 5.79 -19.05 -1.61
N ILE A 123 6.31 -17.84 -1.49
CA ILE A 123 7.41 -17.53 -0.56
C ILE A 123 7.02 -16.40 0.41
N GLN A 124 6.59 -15.25 -0.10
CA GLN A 124 6.37 -14.07 0.75
C GLN A 124 5.14 -14.21 1.65
N VAL A 125 4.04 -14.76 1.16
CA VAL A 125 2.85 -15.00 1.98
C VAL A 125 3.10 -16.03 3.10
N PRO A 126 3.76 -17.18 2.88
CA PRO A 126 4.17 -18.07 3.97
C PRO A 126 5.14 -17.43 4.97
N ALA A 127 6.08 -16.60 4.52
CA ALA A 127 7.00 -15.88 5.41
C ALA A 127 6.29 -14.84 6.28
N PHE A 128 5.29 -14.14 5.72
CA PHE A 128 4.41 -13.26 6.50
C PHE A 128 3.70 -14.00 7.64
N ARG A 129 3.12 -15.16 7.35
CA ARG A 129 2.41 -15.96 8.37
C ARG A 129 3.30 -16.41 9.52
N LYS A 130 4.60 -16.46 9.31
CA LYS A 130 5.61 -16.76 10.35
C LYS A 130 6.16 -15.50 11.02
N GLY A 131 5.93 -14.32 10.44
CA GLY A 131 6.30 -13.03 10.99
C GLY A 131 5.51 -12.67 12.25
N LEU A 132 5.81 -11.51 12.84
CA LEU A 132 5.19 -11.10 14.11
C LEU A 132 3.67 -10.90 14.00
N PHE A 133 3.18 -10.44 12.85
CA PHE A 133 1.75 -10.22 12.63
C PHE A 133 0.98 -11.43 12.09
N GLY A 134 1.67 -12.49 11.70
CA GLY A 134 1.01 -13.66 11.11
C GLY A 134 -0.05 -14.32 12.01
N SER A 135 0.06 -14.19 13.34
CA SER A 135 -0.94 -14.65 14.30
C SER A 135 -2.11 -13.68 14.50
N TYR A 136 -1.92 -12.39 14.20
CA TYR A 136 -2.93 -11.34 14.39
C TYR A 136 -3.69 -11.02 13.11
N LEU A 137 -3.01 -11.07 11.95
CA LEU A 137 -3.56 -10.81 10.63
C LEU A 137 -3.55 -12.08 9.78
N GLN A 138 -4.68 -12.77 9.71
CA GLN A 138 -4.78 -14.02 8.94
C GLN A 138 -4.83 -13.77 7.42
N ASN A 139 -5.38 -12.62 6.99
CA ASN A 139 -5.48 -12.26 5.59
C ASN A 139 -4.35 -11.28 5.20
N PRO A 140 -3.33 -11.72 4.44
CA PRO A 140 -2.24 -10.85 4.02
C PRO A 140 -2.68 -9.69 3.10
N LEU A 141 -3.86 -9.77 2.49
CA LEU A 141 -4.40 -8.69 1.65
C LEU A 141 -4.70 -7.42 2.45
N VAL A 142 -4.82 -7.50 3.77
CA VAL A 142 -4.92 -6.32 4.65
C VAL A 142 -3.68 -5.45 4.58
N LEU A 143 -2.52 -6.02 4.24
CA LEU A 143 -1.27 -5.26 4.08
C LEU A 143 -1.22 -4.47 2.77
N ARG A 144 -2.23 -4.58 1.91
CA ARG A 144 -2.20 -3.97 0.59
C ARG A 144 -3.29 -2.92 0.43
N CYS A 145 -2.91 -1.72 0.02
CA CYS A 145 -3.85 -0.68 -0.36
C CYS A 145 -4.71 -1.15 -1.54
N PRO A 146 -6.05 -0.99 -1.49
CA PRO A 146 -6.93 -1.37 -2.60
C PRO A 146 -6.67 -0.61 -3.91
N SER A 147 -5.99 0.53 -3.83
CA SER A 147 -5.55 1.32 -4.99
C SER A 147 -4.18 0.89 -5.52
N ASP A 148 -3.48 0.00 -4.82
CA ASP A 148 -2.19 -0.55 -5.22
C ASP A 148 -2.40 -1.77 -6.10
N VAL A 149 -2.72 -1.50 -7.36
CA VAL A 149 -3.03 -2.54 -8.34
C VAL A 149 -1.76 -3.19 -8.89
N GLU A 150 -1.92 -4.42 -9.37
CA GLU A 150 -0.85 -5.16 -10.02
C GLU A 150 -0.42 -4.46 -11.32
N ASN A 151 0.80 -3.93 -11.31
CA ASN A 151 1.40 -3.20 -12.41
C ASN A 151 2.94 -3.22 -12.32
N VAL A 152 3.61 -2.55 -13.25
CA VAL A 152 5.07 -2.49 -13.32
C VAL A 152 5.73 -1.93 -12.05
N ASN A 153 5.07 -1.00 -11.33
CA ASN A 153 5.63 -0.42 -10.12
C ASN A 153 5.61 -1.44 -8.98
N LEU A 154 4.53 -2.23 -8.85
CA LEU A 154 4.47 -3.33 -7.91
C LEU A 154 5.55 -4.36 -8.18
N TYR A 155 5.76 -4.76 -9.44
CA TYR A 155 6.77 -5.78 -9.80
C TYR A 155 8.21 -5.36 -9.50
N ARG A 156 8.46 -4.06 -9.44
CA ARG A 156 9.79 -3.51 -9.13
C ARG A 156 10.12 -3.52 -7.64
N ARG A 157 9.15 -3.78 -6.76
CA ARG A 157 9.40 -3.88 -5.32
C ARG A 157 10.16 -5.15 -4.96
N GLN A 158 10.90 -5.08 -3.89
CA GLN A 158 11.54 -6.26 -3.31
C GLN A 158 10.58 -7.12 -2.52
N GLN A 159 9.62 -6.50 -1.80
CA GLN A 159 8.51 -7.19 -1.16
C GLN A 159 7.18 -6.80 -1.83
N TYR A 160 6.32 -7.79 -2.03
CA TYR A 160 5.05 -7.65 -2.72
C TYR A 160 3.83 -7.70 -1.79
N LEU A 161 4.08 -7.85 -0.48
CA LEU A 161 3.03 -8.02 0.52
C LEU A 161 2.37 -6.71 0.88
N SER A 162 3.17 -5.68 1.19
CA SER A 162 2.68 -4.47 1.82
C SER A 162 2.85 -3.23 0.96
N SER A 163 1.79 -2.43 0.89
CA SER A 163 1.82 -1.04 0.43
C SER A 163 2.22 -0.08 1.54
N TYR A 164 2.18 -0.55 2.78
CA TYR A 164 2.47 0.22 3.96
C TYR A 164 3.85 -0.11 4.49
N ILE A 165 4.44 0.88 5.12
CA ILE A 165 5.69 0.74 5.86
C ILE A 165 5.50 1.24 7.29
N MET A 166 6.32 0.75 8.18
CA MET A 166 6.35 1.20 9.56
C MET A 166 7.45 2.25 9.75
N ASN A 167 7.12 3.29 10.50
CA ASN A 167 8.07 4.36 10.82
C ASN A 167 9.28 3.78 11.57
N GLY A 168 10.47 4.15 11.14
CA GLY A 168 11.71 3.81 11.85
C GLY A 168 11.75 4.24 13.30
N ALA A 169 10.95 5.20 13.69
CA ALA A 169 10.79 5.63 15.07
C ALA A 169 10.34 4.50 16.01
N VAL A 170 9.57 3.51 15.54
CA VAL A 170 9.16 2.35 16.36
C VAL A 170 10.35 1.52 16.85
N THR A 171 11.50 1.65 16.20
CA THR A 171 12.78 1.07 16.63
C THR A 171 13.81 2.13 17.05
N LYS A 172 13.34 3.34 17.39
CA LYS A 172 14.20 4.47 17.76
C LYS A 172 15.27 4.76 16.69
N PHE A 173 14.96 4.45 15.43
CA PHE A 173 15.88 4.51 14.28
C PHE A 173 17.16 3.67 14.46
N VAL A 174 17.13 2.63 15.30
CA VAL A 174 18.25 1.74 15.60
C VAL A 174 17.83 0.28 15.38
N LYS A 175 18.74 -0.53 14.81
CA LYS A 175 18.50 -1.98 14.63
C LYS A 175 18.47 -2.72 15.97
N GLY A 176 17.54 -3.66 16.11
CA GLY A 176 17.45 -4.54 17.27
C GLY A 176 16.91 -3.88 18.54
N VAL A 177 16.41 -2.64 18.45
CA VAL A 177 15.76 -1.94 19.55
C VAL A 177 14.33 -1.65 19.15
N THR A 178 13.39 -1.76 20.08
CA THR A 178 11.99 -1.35 19.86
C THR A 178 11.55 -0.37 20.95
N ALA A 179 10.78 0.63 20.54
CA ALA A 179 10.12 1.55 21.48
C ALA A 179 9.02 0.80 22.25
N ARG A 180 8.62 1.35 23.39
CA ARG A 180 7.42 0.91 24.13
C ARG A 180 6.31 1.93 23.97
N PHE A 181 5.06 1.49 24.02
CA PHE A 181 3.91 2.41 24.03
C PHE A 181 3.94 3.35 25.24
N SER A 182 4.54 2.93 26.36
CA SER A 182 4.72 3.72 27.56
C SER A 182 5.95 4.64 27.55
N ASP A 183 6.79 4.62 26.52
CA ASP A 183 7.93 5.52 26.43
C ASP A 183 7.45 6.98 26.42
N PRO A 184 8.12 7.90 27.15
CA PRO A 184 7.69 9.31 27.26
C PRO A 184 7.61 10.06 25.93
N ASP A 185 8.36 9.63 24.93
CA ASP A 185 8.37 10.22 23.60
C ASP A 185 7.21 9.72 22.72
N VAL A 186 6.54 8.64 23.12
CA VAL A 186 5.41 8.06 22.38
C VAL A 186 4.12 8.78 22.78
N ARG A 187 3.48 9.42 21.81
CA ARG A 187 2.19 10.09 21.95
C ARG A 187 1.18 9.46 21.03
N GLY A 188 -0.10 9.55 21.37
CA GLY A 188 -1.18 8.96 20.56
C GLY A 188 -1.17 9.40 19.10
N ASN A 189 -0.84 10.66 18.83
CA ASN A 189 -0.79 11.22 17.49
C ASN A 189 0.51 10.94 16.71
N ASN A 190 1.48 10.24 17.30
CA ASN A 190 2.69 9.85 16.57
C ASN A 190 2.36 8.93 15.40
N ILE A 191 2.88 9.24 14.22
CA ILE A 191 2.65 8.47 13.01
C ILE A 191 3.50 7.20 13.04
N VAL A 192 2.83 6.05 13.13
CA VAL A 192 3.45 4.72 13.21
C VAL A 192 3.67 4.13 11.83
N MET A 193 2.76 4.38 10.90
CA MET A 193 2.85 3.81 9.56
C MET A 193 2.20 4.72 8.52
N TRP A 194 2.63 4.54 7.27
CA TRP A 194 2.03 5.20 6.10
C TRP A 194 2.20 4.36 4.84
N GLU A 195 1.48 4.74 3.78
CA GLU A 195 1.68 4.16 2.45
C GLU A 195 2.95 4.72 1.83
N ASN A 196 3.87 3.84 1.48
CA ASN A 196 5.13 4.23 0.84
C ASN A 196 4.94 4.61 -0.63
N ASP A 197 5.75 5.56 -1.10
CA ASP A 197 5.88 5.89 -2.52
C ASP A 197 7.11 5.22 -3.12
N GLU A 198 6.91 4.12 -3.81
CA GLU A 198 7.98 3.43 -4.50
C GLU A 198 8.34 4.05 -5.88
N THR A 199 7.65 5.09 -6.28
CA THR A 199 7.86 5.75 -7.59
C THR A 199 8.71 7.00 -7.49
N ARG A 200 8.79 7.60 -6.31
CA ARG A 200 9.51 8.83 -6.04
C ARG A 200 10.56 8.58 -4.98
N VAL A 201 11.78 8.37 -5.42
CA VAL A 201 12.90 8.26 -4.50
C VAL A 201 13.63 9.58 -4.48
N PRO A 202 13.84 10.19 -3.31
CA PRO A 202 14.82 11.23 -3.18
C PRO A 202 16.16 10.70 -3.70
N THR A 203 16.75 11.39 -4.65
CA THR A 203 18.12 11.07 -5.08
C THR A 203 19.02 11.37 -3.89
N PRO A 204 19.68 10.37 -3.26
CA PRO A 204 20.61 10.66 -2.18
C PRO A 204 21.66 11.65 -2.64
N ALA A 205 22.20 12.44 -1.76
CA ALA A 205 23.26 13.41 -2.06
C ALA A 205 24.50 12.80 -2.73
N ASN A 206 24.64 11.47 -2.71
CA ASN A 206 25.71 10.71 -3.35
C ASN A 206 25.44 10.31 -4.82
N GLY A 207 24.35 10.77 -5.43
CA GLY A 207 24.04 10.53 -6.84
C GLY A 207 23.55 9.13 -7.21
N ASN A 208 23.42 8.21 -6.25
CA ASN A 208 22.81 6.91 -6.47
C ASN A 208 21.28 7.06 -6.46
N ALA A 209 20.65 7.02 -7.61
CA ALA A 209 19.22 6.96 -7.74
C ALA A 209 18.72 5.62 -7.17
N TYR A 210 18.24 5.61 -5.94
CA TYR A 210 17.41 4.52 -5.48
C TYR A 210 16.07 4.66 -6.18
N GLN A 211 15.84 3.83 -7.16
CA GLN A 211 14.54 3.79 -7.84
C GLN A 211 13.58 3.03 -6.95
N GLY A 212 12.81 3.73 -6.13
CA GLY A 212 11.52 3.32 -5.57
C GLY A 212 11.31 1.91 -5.01
N GLN A 213 12.36 1.17 -4.76
CA GLN A 213 12.31 -0.27 -4.57
C GLN A 213 12.47 -0.72 -3.13
N TRP A 214 12.82 0.20 -2.26
CA TRP A 214 13.03 -0.08 -0.86
C TRP A 214 11.71 0.00 -0.11
N ASN A 215 11.00 -1.09 -0.10
CA ASN A 215 9.97 -1.34 0.88
C ASN A 215 10.38 -2.62 1.61
N ASP A 216 11.21 -2.49 2.62
CA ASP A 216 11.61 -3.55 3.54
C ASP A 216 10.75 -3.54 4.82
N PHE A 217 9.51 -3.04 4.71
CA PHE A 217 8.56 -2.84 5.80
C PHE A 217 8.91 -1.71 6.77
N SER A 218 9.90 -0.86 6.46
CA SER A 218 10.32 0.24 7.31
C SER A 218 10.92 1.36 6.49
N ASN A 219 10.63 2.61 6.86
CA ASN A 219 11.24 3.78 6.22
C ASN A 219 11.56 4.85 7.24
N PHE A 220 12.51 5.70 6.85
CA PHE A 220 12.64 7.03 7.43
C PHE A 220 11.54 7.95 6.87
N PRO A 221 11.09 8.97 7.63
CA PRO A 221 10.09 9.91 7.14
C PRO A 221 10.46 10.65 5.85
N ASP A 222 11.75 10.87 5.58
CA ASP A 222 12.25 11.53 4.38
C ASP A 222 12.28 10.64 3.11
N GLU A 223 11.98 9.35 3.25
CA GLU A 223 11.88 8.42 2.13
C GLU A 223 10.55 8.49 1.38
N GLY A 224 9.58 9.25 1.91
CA GLY A 224 8.40 9.68 1.18
C GLY A 224 7.10 8.98 1.50
N ILE A 225 6.02 9.57 1.00
CA ILE A 225 4.64 9.12 1.13
C ILE A 225 4.01 8.97 -0.25
N SER A 226 3.14 7.98 -0.41
CA SER A 226 2.42 7.70 -1.66
C SER A 226 1.43 8.79 -2.05
N THR A 227 1.07 8.81 -3.34
CA THR A 227 -0.02 9.62 -3.91
C THR A 227 -1.18 8.78 -4.41
N ARG A 228 -1.35 7.55 -3.91
CA ARG A 228 -2.41 6.62 -4.36
C ARG A 228 -3.83 7.13 -4.14
N HIS A 229 -4.00 8.07 -3.22
CA HIS A 229 -5.27 8.69 -2.89
C HIS A 229 -5.30 10.18 -3.28
N GLY A 230 -4.96 10.48 -4.53
CA GLY A 230 -4.81 11.84 -5.04
C GLY A 230 -3.48 12.46 -4.59
N ASP A 231 -3.54 13.63 -3.93
CA ASP A 231 -2.33 14.32 -3.42
C ASP A 231 -1.92 13.84 -2.02
N GLY A 232 -2.23 12.59 -1.64
CA GLY A 232 -1.92 12.07 -0.32
C GLY A 232 -2.12 10.56 -0.21
N ALA A 233 -1.88 10.04 0.99
CA ALA A 233 -1.94 8.62 1.30
C ALA A 233 -2.50 8.38 2.69
N MET A 234 -2.80 7.11 2.99
CA MET A 234 -3.22 6.71 4.33
C MET A 234 -2.02 6.67 5.27
N ILE A 235 -2.25 7.19 6.46
CA ILE A 235 -1.35 7.06 7.60
C ILE A 235 -2.11 6.45 8.78
N ALA A 236 -1.37 5.92 9.74
CA ALA A 236 -1.94 5.51 11.02
C ALA A 236 -1.05 5.94 12.19
N THR A 237 -1.69 6.22 13.32
CA THR A 237 -1.07 6.77 14.52
C THR A 237 -1.06 5.78 15.68
N ALA A 238 -0.25 6.05 16.70
CA ALA A 238 -0.04 5.16 17.83
C ALA A 238 -1.31 4.86 18.65
N ASP A 239 -2.28 5.76 18.65
CA ASP A 239 -3.60 5.56 19.27
C ASP A 239 -4.56 4.70 18.43
N GLY A 240 -4.11 4.23 17.24
CA GLY A 240 -4.91 3.41 16.33
C GLY A 240 -5.79 4.21 15.37
N ALA A 241 -5.71 5.54 15.35
CA ALA A 241 -6.39 6.32 14.33
C ALA A 241 -5.76 6.09 12.95
N ALA A 242 -6.59 6.14 11.90
CA ALA A 242 -6.13 6.05 10.52
C ALA A 242 -6.91 7.04 9.66
N PHE A 243 -6.20 7.81 8.87
CA PHE A 243 -6.78 8.85 8.02
C PHE A 243 -5.89 9.17 6.82
N ARG A 244 -6.44 9.85 5.84
CA ARG A 244 -5.67 10.37 4.72
C ARG A 244 -4.90 11.62 5.16
N MET A 245 -3.59 11.60 4.96
CA MET A 245 -2.74 12.78 5.10
C MET A 245 -2.38 13.33 3.72
N ASP A 246 -2.44 14.64 3.59
CA ASP A 246 -1.94 15.32 2.39
C ASP A 246 -0.42 15.22 2.31
N MET A 247 0.11 15.03 1.12
CA MET A 247 1.54 14.88 0.89
C MET A 247 2.33 16.12 1.34
N ARG A 248 1.76 17.33 1.21
CA ARG A 248 2.41 18.57 1.65
C ARG A 248 2.55 18.62 3.17
N ASP A 249 1.52 18.19 3.89
CA ASP A 249 1.55 18.17 5.36
C ASP A 249 2.54 17.11 5.85
N PHE A 250 2.58 15.94 5.20
CA PHE A 250 3.56 14.92 5.51
C PHE A 250 4.99 15.43 5.33
N TYR A 251 5.33 16.02 4.17
CA TYR A 251 6.68 16.51 3.92
C TYR A 251 7.06 17.73 4.78
N LYS A 252 6.09 18.51 5.21
CA LYS A 252 6.31 19.57 6.21
C LYS A 252 6.79 18.97 7.53
N LEU A 253 6.19 17.87 7.99
CA LEU A 253 6.63 17.14 9.18
C LEU A 253 7.96 16.42 8.95
N ALA A 254 8.16 15.82 7.78
CA ALA A 254 9.41 15.15 7.41
C ALA A 254 10.59 16.12 7.27
N GLY A 255 10.30 17.41 7.03
CA GLY A 255 11.33 18.47 6.90
C GLY A 255 12.04 18.48 5.56
N THR A 256 11.61 17.67 4.59
CA THR A 256 12.19 17.58 3.24
C THR A 256 11.09 17.49 2.20
N TYR A 257 11.32 18.09 1.03
CA TYR A 257 10.46 17.92 -0.13
C TYR A 257 11.25 17.25 -1.25
N PRO A 258 10.70 16.25 -1.95
CA PRO A 258 11.37 15.65 -3.08
C PRO A 258 11.58 16.66 -4.21
N SER A 259 12.68 16.54 -4.94
CA SER A 259 12.93 17.37 -6.12
C SER A 259 11.83 17.17 -7.17
N GLY A 260 11.30 18.28 -7.69
CA GLY A 260 10.19 18.26 -8.66
C GLY A 260 8.80 18.24 -8.03
N PHE A 261 8.68 18.39 -6.73
CA PHE A 261 7.39 18.57 -6.07
C PHE A 261 6.71 19.87 -6.53
N PRO A 262 5.40 19.88 -6.90
CA PRO A 262 4.70 21.11 -7.30
C PRO A 262 4.70 22.12 -6.16
N GLY A 263 5.38 23.26 -6.33
CA GLY A 263 5.57 24.30 -5.33
C GLY A 263 6.81 24.11 -4.45
N GLY A 264 7.62 23.10 -4.70
CA GLY A 264 8.93 22.88 -4.09
C GLY A 264 10.00 23.67 -4.84
N GLY A 265 10.29 24.87 -4.39
CA GLY A 265 11.63 25.42 -4.55
C GLY A 265 12.55 24.62 -3.61
N SER A 266 13.85 24.62 -3.90
CA SER A 266 14.92 23.95 -3.15
C SER A 266 14.52 23.41 -1.78
N ALA A 267 14.74 22.14 -1.53
CA ALA A 267 14.46 21.52 -0.21
C ALA A 267 14.74 22.56 0.88
N PRO A 268 13.81 22.81 1.80
CA PRO A 268 14.11 23.68 2.91
C PRO A 268 15.29 23.04 3.62
N GLY A 269 16.44 23.65 3.53
CA GLY A 269 17.70 23.11 4.03
C GLY A 269 17.78 23.00 5.55
N ASN A 270 16.66 23.07 6.23
CA ASN A 270 16.54 22.91 7.70
C ASN A 270 15.21 22.24 7.97
N GLY A 271 15.14 20.93 7.73
CA GLY A 271 14.00 20.13 8.15
C GLY A 271 13.78 20.24 9.65
N VAL A 272 12.60 20.71 10.02
CA VAL A 272 12.12 20.57 11.38
C VAL A 272 11.90 19.07 11.59
N GLY A 273 12.72 18.41 12.39
CA GLY A 273 12.48 17.06 12.82
C GLY A 273 13.36 15.97 12.20
N THR A 274 14.66 16.18 12.10
CA THR A 274 15.59 15.08 11.87
C THR A 274 15.97 14.43 13.21
N SER A 275 15.96 13.09 13.27
CA SER A 275 16.47 12.37 14.43
C SER A 275 17.96 12.68 14.66
N LYS A 276 18.39 12.85 15.91
CA LYS A 276 19.82 12.98 16.27
C LYS A 276 20.67 11.81 15.77
N ASN A 277 20.04 10.67 15.50
CA ASN A 277 20.71 9.47 15.04
C ASN A 277 20.80 9.36 13.50
N ASN A 278 20.14 10.24 12.75
CA ASN A 278 20.31 10.29 11.30
C ASN A 278 21.54 11.12 10.93
N THR A 279 22.71 10.61 11.29
CA THR A 279 24.01 11.22 10.95
C THR A 279 24.33 11.13 9.46
N SER A 280 23.55 10.35 8.67
CA SER A 280 23.81 10.17 7.24
C SER A 280 23.56 11.41 6.40
N ASN A 281 22.72 12.35 6.86
CA ASN A 281 22.38 13.56 6.10
C ASN A 281 22.81 14.90 6.77
N GLY A 282 23.57 14.86 7.85
CA GLY A 282 24.12 16.08 8.50
C GLY A 282 23.09 17.07 9.06
N ASN A 283 21.85 16.65 9.21
CA ASN A 283 20.75 17.50 9.62
C ASN A 283 20.50 17.34 11.13
N THR A 284 20.65 18.41 11.88
CA THR A 284 20.37 18.44 13.32
C THR A 284 18.91 18.78 13.56
N ALA A 285 18.17 17.84 14.14
CA ALA A 285 16.79 18.07 14.55
C ALA A 285 16.65 19.20 15.56
N THR A 286 15.64 20.01 15.39
CA THR A 286 15.35 21.10 16.32
C THR A 286 14.24 20.76 17.31
N ALA A 287 13.36 19.79 17.03
CA ALA A 287 12.33 19.30 17.95
C ALA A 287 11.72 17.99 17.44
N PRO A 288 11.29 17.07 18.32
CA PRO A 288 10.48 15.93 17.93
C PRO A 288 9.11 16.39 17.42
N ASN A 289 8.58 15.68 16.46
CA ASN A 289 7.23 15.87 15.94
C ASN A 289 6.53 14.53 15.71
N GLU A 290 5.38 14.52 15.10
CA GLU A 290 4.56 13.34 14.91
C GLU A 290 5.22 12.25 14.02
N LEU A 291 6.21 12.59 13.20
CA LEU A 291 7.01 11.65 12.40
C LEU A 291 8.35 11.28 13.04
N TRP A 292 9.00 12.25 13.68
CA TRP A 292 10.31 12.11 14.33
C TRP A 292 10.15 12.10 15.85
N TRP A 293 9.75 10.97 16.44
CA TRP A 293 9.42 10.91 17.88
C TRP A 293 10.66 10.92 18.79
N TYR A 294 11.74 10.33 18.30
CA TYR A 294 13.00 10.23 19.04
C TYR A 294 14.06 11.14 18.46
N GLN A 295 14.84 11.74 19.34
CA GLN A 295 15.97 12.62 19.02
C GLN A 295 17.31 11.91 19.21
#